data_b70d1f5edd89290a00f4e14b3eb99bf2
#
_entry.id   b70d1f5edd89290a00f4e14b3eb99bf2
#
_cell.length_a   1.000
_cell.length_b   1.000
_cell.length_c   1.000
_cell.angle_alpha   90.00
_cell.angle_beta   90.00
_cell.angle_gamma   90.00
#
_symmetry.space_group_name_H-M   'P 1'
#
loop_
_entity.id
_entity.type
_entity.pdbx_description
1 polymer ?
#
loop_
_entity_poly.entity_id
_entity_poly.type
_entity_poly.pdbx_seq_one_letter_code
_entity_poly.pdbx_strand_id
1 'polypeptide(L)'
;MQGRIHSLESFGTVDGPGTRFVVFVQGCPMRCAYCHNPDTWEMNAGTLMEPEEIFEQYKRNEAFYAGGGITVTGGEPLMQVDFLIDLFTICKKNHVHTCIDSSGIAYKPNANPEWLAKLDHLMTLTDLVMLDIKHIDPEKHKELTSQ
;
A
#
# COMPACT_ATOMS: atom_id res chain seq x y z
N MET A 1 2.11 10.66 10.54
CA MET A 1 0.91 11.14 9.77
C MET A 1 -0.11 10.02 9.68
N GLN A 2 -1.40 10.30 9.96
CA GLN A 2 -2.46 9.30 9.88
C GLN A 2 -2.70 8.81 8.45
N GLY A 3 -2.93 7.51 8.30
CA GLY A 3 -3.41 6.91 7.07
C GLY A 3 -4.92 6.69 7.09
N ARG A 4 -5.54 6.79 5.92
CA ARG A 4 -6.93 6.34 5.73
C ARG A 4 -6.94 4.86 5.42
N ILE A 5 -7.45 4.08 6.34
CA ILE A 5 -7.42 2.62 6.30
C ILE A 5 -8.84 2.10 5.99
N HIS A 6 -8.93 1.23 5.00
CA HIS A 6 -10.15 0.50 4.70
C HIS A 6 -10.33 -0.66 5.68
N SER A 7 -9.33 -1.54 5.76
CA SER A 7 -9.36 -2.72 6.63
C SER A 7 -7.95 -3.24 6.91
N LEU A 8 -7.85 -4.11 7.91
CA LEU A 8 -6.63 -4.81 8.31
C LEU A 8 -6.89 -6.32 8.28
N GLU A 9 -5.96 -7.08 7.71
CA GLU A 9 -6.02 -8.54 7.67
C GLU A 9 -4.78 -9.15 8.33
N SER A 10 -5.02 -10.03 9.30
CA SER A 10 -3.94 -10.57 10.14
C SER A 10 -3.17 -11.75 9.50
N PHE A 11 -3.71 -12.42 8.48
CA PHE A 11 -3.14 -13.66 7.95
C PHE A 11 -3.20 -13.71 6.42
N GLY A 12 -2.76 -12.65 5.74
CA GLY A 12 -2.64 -12.63 4.29
C GLY A 12 -1.58 -13.63 3.80
N THR A 13 -1.94 -14.44 2.82
CA THR A 13 -1.07 -15.47 2.24
C THR A 13 -0.79 -15.27 0.76
N VAL A 14 -1.43 -14.25 0.16
CA VAL A 14 -1.32 -13.95 -1.28
C VAL A 14 -0.73 -12.56 -1.56
N ASP A 15 -0.46 -11.78 -0.51
CA ASP A 15 -0.04 -10.39 -0.60
C ASP A 15 1.48 -10.22 -0.40
N GLY A 16 2.27 -11.15 -0.93
CA GLY A 16 3.71 -11.20 -0.82
C GLY A 16 4.22 -12.48 -0.14
N PRO A 17 5.55 -12.60 0.08
CA PRO A 17 6.15 -13.81 0.62
C PRO A 17 5.78 -14.03 2.10
N GLY A 18 5.56 -15.28 2.46
CA GLY A 18 5.21 -15.70 3.83
C GLY A 18 3.79 -15.33 4.23
N THR A 19 3.48 -15.50 5.52
CA THR A 19 2.22 -14.99 6.10
C THR A 19 2.42 -13.54 6.50
N ARG A 20 1.49 -12.68 6.13
CA ARG A 20 1.67 -11.23 6.27
C ARG A 20 0.50 -10.57 7.01
N PHE A 21 0.83 -9.49 7.69
CA PHE A 21 -0.16 -8.53 8.13
C PHE A 21 -0.44 -7.57 6.97
N VAL A 22 -1.69 -7.49 6.52
CA VAL A 22 -2.06 -6.73 5.34
C VAL A 22 -2.87 -5.51 5.73
N VAL A 23 -2.42 -4.35 5.27
CA VAL A 23 -3.06 -3.05 5.46
C VAL A 23 -3.71 -2.64 4.16
N PHE A 24 -5.03 -2.67 4.10
CA PHE A 24 -5.80 -2.15 2.96
C PHE A 24 -6.06 -0.68 3.15
N VAL A 25 -5.42 0.16 2.35
CA VAL A 25 -5.63 1.60 2.40
C VAL A 25 -6.89 2.00 1.62
N GLN A 26 -7.48 3.11 2.04
CA GLN A 26 -8.61 3.75 1.38
C GLN A 26 -8.13 4.75 0.33
N GLY A 27 -8.88 4.87 -0.75
CA GLY A 27 -8.64 5.79 -1.85
C GLY A 27 -7.92 5.16 -3.04
N CYS A 28 -8.57 5.17 -4.19
CA CYS A 28 -7.99 4.76 -5.47
C CYS A 28 -8.50 5.66 -6.60
N PRO A 29 -7.62 6.22 -7.45
CA PRO A 29 -8.06 7.03 -8.59
C PRO A 29 -8.61 6.20 -9.74
N MET A 30 -8.28 4.90 -9.78
CA MET A 30 -8.74 3.99 -10.83
C MET A 30 -10.15 3.48 -10.59
N ARG A 31 -10.80 3.01 -11.67
CA ARG A 31 -12.13 2.38 -11.68
C ARG A 31 -12.06 1.07 -12.47
N CYS A 32 -11.15 0.18 -12.05
CA CYS A 32 -10.92 -1.07 -12.74
C CYS A 32 -12.18 -1.91 -12.83
N ALA A 33 -12.54 -2.36 -14.02
CA ALA A 33 -13.77 -3.14 -14.27
C ALA A 33 -13.80 -4.48 -13.48
N TYR A 34 -12.63 -4.98 -13.10
CA TYR A 34 -12.46 -6.21 -12.31
C TYR A 34 -11.96 -5.95 -10.89
N CYS A 35 -12.19 -4.77 -10.34
CA CYS A 35 -11.74 -4.45 -8.98
C CYS A 35 -12.40 -5.39 -7.95
N HIS A 36 -11.58 -6.00 -7.10
CA HIS A 36 -12.06 -6.87 -6.03
C HIS A 36 -12.56 -6.09 -4.81
N ASN A 37 -12.09 -4.85 -4.64
CA ASN A 37 -12.41 -4.00 -3.49
C ASN A 37 -12.91 -2.61 -3.94
N PRO A 38 -14.06 -2.51 -4.64
CA PRO A 38 -14.55 -1.22 -5.17
C PRO A 38 -14.93 -0.22 -4.06
N ASP A 39 -15.17 -0.69 -2.85
CA ASP A 39 -15.39 0.12 -1.65
C ASP A 39 -14.14 0.87 -1.18
N THR A 40 -12.95 0.48 -1.65
CA THR A 40 -11.71 1.26 -1.44
C THR A 40 -11.56 2.48 -2.36
N TRP A 41 -12.45 2.69 -3.31
CA TRP A 41 -12.33 3.80 -4.28
C TRP A 41 -12.51 5.18 -3.68
N GLU A 42 -13.41 5.30 -2.69
CA GLU A 42 -13.77 6.58 -2.07
C GLU A 42 -12.58 7.18 -1.31
N MET A 43 -12.11 8.37 -1.75
CA MET A 43 -10.90 9.00 -1.23
C MET A 43 -11.02 9.44 0.25
N ASN A 44 -12.22 9.78 0.69
CA ASN A 44 -12.45 10.35 2.02
C ASN A 44 -13.13 9.38 3.01
N ALA A 45 -13.41 8.14 2.56
CA ALA A 45 -13.95 7.10 3.43
C ALA A 45 -12.83 6.44 4.28
N GLY A 46 -13.16 5.36 4.96
CA GLY A 46 -12.22 4.61 5.81
C GLY A 46 -11.98 5.27 7.16
N THR A 47 -11.17 4.61 7.96
CA THR A 47 -10.81 5.02 9.33
C THR A 47 -9.43 5.67 9.32
N LEU A 48 -9.30 6.82 10.00
CA LEU A 48 -7.97 7.40 10.23
C LEU A 48 -7.26 6.63 11.33
N MET A 49 -6.06 6.14 11.03
CA MET A 49 -5.23 5.39 11.99
C MET A 49 -3.79 5.91 11.98
N GLU A 50 -3.17 5.94 13.16
CA GLU A 50 -1.75 6.24 13.28
C GLU A 50 -0.91 5.02 12.89
N PRO A 51 0.29 5.22 12.30
CA PRO A 51 1.21 4.12 11.98
C PRO A 51 1.54 3.23 13.19
N GLU A 52 1.67 3.83 14.37
CA GLU A 52 1.92 3.15 15.64
C GLU A 52 0.80 2.20 16.02
N GLU A 53 -0.46 2.60 15.83
CA GLU A 53 -1.63 1.75 16.13
C GLU A 53 -1.66 0.51 15.21
N ILE A 54 -1.31 0.68 13.94
CA ILE A 54 -1.23 -0.42 12.98
C ILE A 54 -0.08 -1.36 13.34
N PHE A 55 1.08 -0.80 13.69
CA PHE A 55 2.24 -1.59 14.08
C PHE A 55 1.98 -2.38 15.39
N GLU A 56 1.29 -1.81 16.36
CA GLU A 56 0.87 -2.51 17.57
C GLU A 56 -0.07 -3.69 17.28
N GLN A 57 -0.94 -3.58 16.30
CA GLN A 57 -1.78 -4.71 15.87
C GLN A 57 -0.96 -5.82 15.22
N TYR A 58 0.04 -5.48 14.40
CA TYR A 58 1.01 -6.43 13.86
C TYR A 58 1.73 -7.15 15.00
N LYS A 59 2.26 -6.43 15.98
CA LYS A 59 3.03 -6.98 17.11
C LYS A 59 2.26 -8.02 17.92
N ARG A 60 0.94 -7.88 18.07
CA ARG A 60 0.11 -8.86 18.81
C ARG A 60 0.19 -10.27 18.23
N ASN A 61 0.42 -10.39 16.94
CA ASN A 61 0.46 -11.66 16.22
C ASN A 61 1.82 -11.90 15.53
N GLU A 62 2.88 -11.18 15.92
CA GLU A 62 4.18 -11.20 15.26
C GLU A 62 4.75 -12.62 15.07
N ALA A 63 4.53 -13.51 16.03
CA ALA A 63 5.00 -14.89 15.98
C ALA A 63 4.44 -15.68 14.78
N PHE A 64 3.30 -15.27 14.23
CA PHE A 64 2.67 -15.93 13.08
C PHE A 64 3.18 -15.42 11.72
N TYR A 65 3.96 -14.33 11.70
CA TYR A 65 4.47 -13.71 10.47
C TYR A 65 5.92 -14.10 10.16
N ALA A 66 6.37 -15.28 10.66
CA ALA A 66 7.70 -15.78 10.36
C ALA A 66 7.89 -15.95 8.84
N GLY A 67 8.90 -15.29 8.28
CA GLY A 67 9.15 -15.24 6.83
C GLY A 67 8.26 -14.28 6.05
N GLY A 68 7.39 -13.54 6.72
CA GLY A 68 6.53 -12.50 6.16
C GLY A 68 6.88 -11.10 6.66
N GLY A 69 5.87 -10.30 6.94
CA GLY A 69 6.00 -8.92 7.42
C GLY A 69 4.71 -8.13 7.24
N ILE A 70 4.83 -6.85 6.91
CA ILE A 70 3.69 -5.98 6.60
C ILE A 70 3.61 -5.73 5.10
N THR A 71 2.42 -5.88 4.53
CA THR A 71 2.08 -5.44 3.17
C THR A 71 1.07 -4.30 3.25
N VAL A 72 1.27 -3.26 2.46
CA VAL A 72 0.27 -2.22 2.24
C VAL A 72 -0.26 -2.34 0.81
N THR A 73 -1.57 -2.49 0.70
CA THR A 73 -2.34 -2.69 -0.53
C THR A 73 -3.71 -1.98 -0.42
N GLY A 74 -4.73 -2.43 -1.13
CA GLY A 74 -6.12 -1.99 -1.01
C GLY A 74 -6.56 -1.09 -2.13
N GLY A 75 -6.72 0.22 -1.90
CA GLY A 75 -6.90 1.23 -2.93
C GLY A 75 -5.61 1.42 -3.74
N GLU A 76 -5.03 2.60 -3.68
CA GLU A 76 -3.69 2.84 -4.24
C GLU A 76 -2.76 3.36 -3.13
N PRO A 77 -1.83 2.54 -2.62
CA PRO A 77 -0.96 2.91 -1.50
C PRO A 77 -0.15 4.18 -1.74
N LEU A 78 0.34 4.39 -2.97
CA LEU A 78 1.16 5.55 -3.30
C LEU A 78 0.40 6.90 -3.27
N MET A 79 -0.93 6.86 -3.09
CA MET A 79 -1.72 8.07 -2.77
C MET A 79 -1.49 8.55 -1.34
N GLN A 80 -0.90 7.71 -0.46
CA GLN A 80 -0.65 8.01 0.95
C GLN A 80 0.83 7.86 1.32
N VAL A 81 1.73 8.42 0.50
CA VAL A 81 3.20 8.26 0.62
C VAL A 81 3.73 8.66 2.00
N ASP A 82 3.25 9.77 2.57
CA ASP A 82 3.72 10.24 3.88
C ASP A 82 3.37 9.24 5.01
N PHE A 83 2.16 8.68 4.98
CA PHE A 83 1.76 7.62 5.91
C PHE A 83 2.61 6.37 5.75
N LEU A 84 2.89 5.96 4.50
CA LEU A 84 3.74 4.80 4.21
C LEU A 84 5.16 4.99 4.74
N ILE A 85 5.74 6.17 4.58
CA ILE A 85 7.07 6.50 5.11
C ILE A 85 7.09 6.33 6.62
N ASP A 86 6.10 6.87 7.33
CA ASP A 86 6.02 6.79 8.78
C ASP A 86 5.86 5.32 9.25
N LEU A 87 4.95 4.56 8.65
CA LEU A 87 4.73 3.15 8.98
C LEU A 87 5.98 2.31 8.70
N PHE A 88 6.58 2.46 7.51
CA PHE A 88 7.74 1.67 7.13
C PHE A 88 9.01 2.06 7.91
N THR A 89 9.11 3.31 8.35
CA THR A 89 10.17 3.72 9.28
C THR A 89 10.07 2.94 10.60
N ILE A 90 8.87 2.76 11.14
CA ILE A 90 8.64 1.93 12.33
C ILE A 90 9.01 0.47 12.05
N CYS A 91 8.57 -0.08 10.92
CA CYS A 91 8.88 -1.45 10.49
C CYS A 91 10.40 -1.68 10.42
N LYS A 92 11.14 -0.78 9.76
CA LYS A 92 12.60 -0.90 9.62
C LYS A 92 13.33 -0.84 10.95
N LYS A 93 12.93 0.04 11.87
CA LYS A 93 13.48 0.09 13.24
C LYS A 93 13.29 -1.22 14.01
N ASN A 94 12.30 -2.01 13.66
CA ASN A 94 11.95 -3.28 14.30
C ASN A 94 12.31 -4.51 13.43
N HIS A 95 13.09 -4.33 12.35
CA HIS A 95 13.51 -5.40 11.44
C HIS A 95 12.35 -6.16 10.79
N VAL A 96 11.22 -5.49 10.56
CA VAL A 96 10.05 -6.06 9.90
C VAL A 96 10.14 -5.83 8.40
N HIS A 97 9.94 -6.89 7.62
CA HIS A 97 9.92 -6.83 6.15
C HIS A 97 8.70 -6.05 5.64
N THR A 98 8.95 -5.14 4.70
CA THR A 98 7.94 -4.23 4.14
C THR A 98 7.65 -4.54 2.68
N CYS A 99 6.37 -4.53 2.31
CA CYS A 99 5.92 -4.75 0.94
C CYS A 99 4.87 -3.70 0.55
N ILE A 100 4.95 -3.20 -0.67
CA ILE A 100 3.92 -2.38 -1.30
C ILE A 100 3.33 -3.16 -2.47
N ASP A 101 2.02 -3.28 -2.52
CA ASP A 101 1.28 -3.74 -3.68
C ASP A 101 0.57 -2.55 -4.32
N SER A 102 1.02 -2.14 -5.50
CA SER A 102 0.61 -0.91 -6.17
C SER A 102 0.48 -1.10 -7.67
N SER A 103 -0.48 -0.41 -8.27
CA SER A 103 -0.59 -0.30 -9.73
C SER A 103 0.44 0.67 -10.32
N GLY A 104 1.08 1.50 -9.50
CA GLY A 104 1.99 2.56 -9.94
C GLY A 104 1.30 3.78 -10.55
N ILE A 105 -0.05 3.84 -10.58
CA ILE A 105 -0.80 4.92 -11.24
C ILE A 105 -0.53 6.31 -10.65
N ALA A 106 -0.12 6.36 -9.38
CA ALA A 106 0.25 7.62 -8.73
C ALA A 106 1.58 8.19 -9.25
N TYR A 107 2.44 7.36 -9.82
CA TYR A 107 3.72 7.80 -10.37
C TYR A 107 3.52 8.53 -11.69
N LYS A 108 4.10 9.73 -11.78
CA LYS A 108 4.19 10.52 -13.02
C LYS A 108 5.61 11.06 -13.14
N PRO A 109 6.28 10.89 -14.31
CA PRO A 109 7.66 11.37 -14.50
C PRO A 109 7.83 12.89 -14.25
N ASN A 110 6.78 13.65 -14.47
CA ASN A 110 6.74 15.10 -14.29
C ASN A 110 6.02 15.53 -13.01
N ALA A 111 5.92 14.63 -12.01
CA ALA A 111 5.34 14.97 -10.72
C ALA A 111 6.17 16.05 -10.00
N ASN A 112 5.56 16.65 -8.97
CA ASN A 112 6.26 17.60 -8.12
C ASN A 112 7.57 16.99 -7.57
N PRO A 113 8.72 17.68 -7.67
CA PRO A 113 10.01 17.18 -7.17
C PRO A 113 9.99 16.78 -5.69
N GLU A 114 9.20 17.46 -4.86
CA GLU A 114 9.03 17.10 -3.45
C GLU A 114 8.37 15.73 -3.31
N TRP A 115 7.32 15.45 -4.09
CA TRP A 115 6.66 14.14 -4.08
C TRP A 115 7.58 13.03 -4.59
N LEU A 116 8.38 13.30 -5.64
CA LEU A 116 9.35 12.34 -6.15
C LEU A 116 10.43 12.03 -5.10
N ALA A 117 10.92 13.03 -4.39
CA ALA A 117 11.89 12.84 -3.29
C ALA A 117 11.29 11.99 -2.14
N LYS A 118 10.01 12.18 -1.82
CA LYS A 118 9.30 11.34 -0.84
C LYS A 118 9.18 9.89 -1.34
N LEU A 119 8.86 9.70 -2.61
CA LEU A 119 8.78 8.35 -3.20
C LEU A 119 10.15 7.68 -3.18
N ASP A 120 11.22 8.37 -3.55
CA ASP A 120 12.59 7.84 -3.48
C ASP A 120 12.94 7.44 -2.03
N HIS A 121 12.58 8.26 -1.06
CA HIS A 121 12.77 7.91 0.35
C HIS A 121 11.96 6.68 0.76
N LEU A 122 10.67 6.60 0.37
CA LEU A 122 9.83 5.44 0.63
C LEU A 122 10.45 4.16 0.06
N MET A 123 11.03 4.23 -1.16
CA MET A 123 11.67 3.06 -1.78
C MET A 123 12.88 2.57 -0.96
N THR A 124 13.60 3.45 -0.26
CA THR A 124 14.69 3.00 0.66
C THR A 124 14.18 2.24 1.89
N LEU A 125 12.91 2.41 2.23
CA LEU A 125 12.24 1.74 3.36
C LEU A 125 11.44 0.51 2.92
N THR A 126 11.41 0.21 1.61
CA THR A 126 10.59 -0.87 1.03
C THR A 126 11.48 -2.03 0.59
N ASP A 127 11.19 -3.24 1.09
CA ASP A 127 11.94 -4.45 0.70
C ASP A 127 11.41 -5.07 -0.60
N LEU A 128 10.12 -4.94 -0.86
CA LEU A 128 9.46 -5.53 -2.03
C LEU A 128 8.37 -4.61 -2.56
N VAL A 129 8.35 -4.45 -3.88
CA VAL A 129 7.22 -3.85 -4.59
C VAL A 129 6.59 -4.90 -5.48
N MET A 130 5.31 -5.18 -5.26
CA MET A 130 4.46 -5.94 -6.16
C MET A 130 3.78 -4.94 -7.09
N LEU A 131 4.22 -4.90 -8.34
CA LEU A 131 3.69 -3.97 -9.33
C LEU A 131 2.61 -4.64 -10.16
N ASP A 132 1.37 -4.20 -9.98
CA ASP A 132 0.22 -4.71 -10.72
C ASP A 132 -0.02 -3.88 -11.99
N ILE A 133 0.55 -4.33 -13.09
CA ILE A 133 0.34 -3.72 -14.42
C ILE A 133 -1.01 -4.16 -14.97
N LYS A 134 -2.02 -3.27 -14.90
CA LYS A 134 -3.39 -3.58 -15.30
C LYS A 134 -3.53 -3.90 -16.79
N HIS A 135 -2.84 -3.17 -17.65
CA HIS A 135 -2.69 -3.49 -19.07
C HIS A 135 -1.47 -2.78 -19.67
N ILE A 136 -0.75 -3.45 -20.57
CA ILE A 136 0.44 -2.89 -21.22
C ILE A 136 0.10 -1.90 -22.35
N ASP A 137 -1.05 -2.07 -22.99
CA ASP A 137 -1.55 -1.16 -24.02
C ASP A 137 -2.26 0.03 -23.38
N PRO A 138 -1.87 1.29 -23.68
CA PRO A 138 -2.41 2.47 -23.03
C PRO A 138 -3.93 2.67 -23.25
N GLU A 139 -4.44 2.37 -24.43
CA GLU A 139 -5.87 2.54 -24.76
C GLU A 139 -6.71 1.53 -23.97
N LYS A 140 -6.28 0.28 -23.96
CA LYS A 140 -6.93 -0.78 -23.17
C LYS A 140 -6.77 -0.56 -21.67
N HIS A 141 -5.64 -0.01 -21.24
CA HIS A 141 -5.45 0.39 -19.83
C HIS A 141 -6.51 1.42 -19.43
N LYS A 142 -6.69 2.46 -20.24
CA LYS A 142 -7.70 3.49 -20.01
C LYS A 142 -9.12 2.94 -20.04
N GLU A 143 -9.43 2.04 -20.96
CA GLU A 143 -10.74 1.36 -21.02
C GLU A 143 -11.01 0.54 -19.75
N LEU A 144 -10.00 -0.19 -19.26
CA LEU A 144 -10.08 -1.06 -18.08
C LEU A 144 -10.16 -0.30 -16.76
N THR A 145 -9.41 0.80 -16.62
CA THR A 145 -9.15 1.48 -15.34
C THR A 145 -9.73 2.87 -15.25
N SER A 146 -10.19 3.44 -16.37
CA SER A 146 -10.61 4.83 -16.53
C SER A 146 -9.49 5.86 -16.32
N GLN A 147 -8.21 5.46 -16.46
CA GLN A 147 -7.03 6.29 -16.28
C GLN A 147 -6.05 6.17 -17.46
#